data_86e59d7b8ae9a520df13b2652dbe6526
#
_entry.id   86e59d7b8ae9a520df13b2652dbe6526
#
_cell.length_a   1.000
_cell.length_b   1.000
_cell.length_c   1.000
_cell.angle_alpha   90.00
_cell.angle_beta   90.00
_cell.angle_gamma   90.00
#
_symmetry.space_group_name_H-M   'P 1'
#
loop_
_entity.id
_entity.type
_entity.pdbx_description
1 polymer ?
#
loop_
_entity_poly.entity_id
_entity_poly.type
_entity_poly.pdbx_seq_one_letter_code
_entity_poly.pdbx_strand_id
1 'polypeptide(L)'
;MKFSAMTCVSAIALALTLGTHEAEAQSRDSIRIVGSSTVFPFTTAASENFGSTSGYRTPVVESTGTGGGMNLFCAGVGLRHPDITGASRRMLPSEFELCQRNGVTSITEIPLGSDGIVVARAGGTPDINFERRELYLGLAATIPMPVDSDGEPVFNSDGELLPSRDFNDVAAYSCDAFIPNPHSLWSDVSNDLPADRIEVLGPPPTSGTRDSWIELGIQPGARQIECLDALSESDEDRFDEVSSRLREDGPWIDSGENDNVIVQTIVNSDTAFGVFGYSYLEQNSGRLNAVTIEGIAPEYDDISEGVYPIARTMFVYVKNQHVAAVPGIAEWIEELTSEDAFGPFGYLADRGLVALPEARRNEVREQSQERVPMTGVEPH
;
A
#
# COMPACT_ATOMS: atom_id res chain seq x y z
N MET A 1 93.96 -39.59 4.43
CA MET A 1 93.14 -38.80 5.23
C MET A 1 91.71 -38.77 4.70
N LYS A 2 90.81 -39.54 5.30
CA LYS A 2 89.42 -39.68 4.79
C LYS A 2 88.56 -39.06 5.86
N PHE A 3 87.74 -37.99 5.50
CA PHE A 3 86.72 -37.46 6.37
C PHE A 3 85.38 -37.99 5.85
N SER A 4 84.70 -38.68 6.69
CA SER A 4 83.34 -39.23 6.45
C SER A 4 82.31 -38.18 6.89
N ALA A 5 81.45 -37.79 6.03
CA ALA A 5 80.33 -36.87 6.26
C ALA A 5 79.12 -37.68 6.72
N MET A 6 78.61 -37.34 7.86
CA MET A 6 77.44 -37.96 8.49
C MET A 6 76.19 -37.06 8.19
N THR A 7 75.29 -37.59 7.39
CA THR A 7 74.07 -36.89 6.99
C THR A 7 72.98 -37.16 8.06
N CYS A 8 72.55 -36.09 8.78
CA CYS A 8 71.36 -36.12 9.61
C CYS A 8 70.13 -35.85 8.80
N VAL A 9 69.23 -36.82 8.71
CA VAL A 9 67.91 -36.65 8.14
C VAL A 9 66.96 -36.24 9.28
N SER A 10 66.54 -34.97 9.29
CA SER A 10 65.51 -34.47 10.17
C SER A 10 64.14 -34.69 9.55
N ALA A 11 63.34 -35.59 10.07
CA ALA A 11 61.96 -35.77 9.74
C ALA A 11 61.10 -34.67 10.40
N ILE A 12 60.59 -33.73 9.61
CA ILE A 12 59.61 -32.74 10.03
C ILE A 12 58.21 -33.38 9.90
N ALA A 13 57.61 -33.74 11.06
CA ALA A 13 56.20 -34.14 11.14
C ALA A 13 55.31 -32.88 11.04
N LEU A 14 54.69 -32.69 9.87
CA LEU A 14 53.71 -31.64 9.64
C LEU A 14 52.37 -32.09 10.26
N ALA A 15 52.08 -31.63 11.48
CA ALA A 15 50.76 -31.84 12.12
C ALA A 15 49.75 -30.94 11.38
N LEU A 16 48.93 -31.55 10.52
CA LEU A 16 47.69 -30.91 10.01
C LEU A 16 46.66 -30.80 11.15
N THR A 17 46.60 -29.66 11.80
CA THR A 17 45.45 -29.29 12.60
C THR A 17 44.32 -28.95 11.65
N LEU A 18 43.43 -29.90 11.42
CA LEU A 18 42.09 -29.66 10.88
C LEU A 18 41.34 -28.80 11.93
N GLY A 19 41.45 -27.48 11.78
CA GLY A 19 40.58 -26.56 12.47
C GLY A 19 39.15 -26.82 11.94
N THR A 20 38.35 -27.46 12.77
CA THR A 20 36.90 -27.41 12.60
C THR A 20 36.51 -25.95 12.78
N HIS A 21 36.38 -25.20 11.70
CA HIS A 21 35.59 -24.00 11.73
C HIS A 21 34.15 -24.45 12.02
N GLU A 22 33.79 -24.46 13.29
CA GLU A 22 32.39 -24.34 13.65
C GLU A 22 31.95 -23.03 12.98
N ALA A 23 31.15 -23.16 11.94
CA ALA A 23 30.41 -22.02 11.41
C ALA A 23 29.58 -21.56 12.62
N GLU A 24 30.00 -20.47 13.27
CA GLU A 24 29.13 -19.76 14.21
C GLU A 24 27.85 -19.49 13.40
N ALA A 25 26.79 -20.21 13.71
CA ALA A 25 25.46 -19.92 13.23
C ALA A 25 25.20 -18.49 13.69
N GLN A 26 25.30 -17.54 12.76
CA GLN A 26 24.96 -16.15 13.02
C GLN A 26 23.53 -16.14 13.54
N SER A 27 23.37 -16.11 14.86
CA SER A 27 22.04 -15.95 15.47
C SER A 27 21.67 -14.49 15.37
N ARG A 28 20.59 -14.19 14.69
CA ARG A 28 19.94 -12.89 14.75
C ARG A 28 18.93 -12.94 15.90
N ASP A 29 18.99 -11.97 16.78
CA ASP A 29 18.17 -11.87 17.99
C ASP A 29 17.04 -10.82 17.86
N SER A 30 16.81 -10.30 16.66
CA SER A 30 15.71 -9.39 16.34
C SER A 30 15.00 -9.83 15.06
N ILE A 31 13.69 -9.72 15.08
CA ILE A 31 12.83 -9.97 13.91
C ILE A 31 13.07 -8.86 12.88
N ARG A 32 13.08 -9.21 11.61
CA ARG A 32 13.18 -8.27 10.49
C ARG A 32 11.93 -8.30 9.65
N ILE A 33 11.26 -7.16 9.55
CA ILE A 33 10.01 -6.95 8.84
C ILE A 33 10.26 -5.96 7.71
N VAL A 34 9.79 -6.27 6.51
CA VAL A 34 9.89 -5.40 5.32
C VAL A 34 8.50 -5.25 4.69
N GLY A 35 8.32 -4.38 3.72
CA GLY A 35 7.12 -4.38 2.88
C GLY A 35 6.46 -3.03 2.69
N SER A 36 5.15 -3.07 2.54
CA SER A 36 4.26 -1.97 2.18
C SER A 36 4.42 -0.75 3.09
N SER A 37 4.48 0.45 2.50
CA SER A 37 4.40 1.74 3.21
C SER A 37 3.08 1.91 3.97
N THR A 38 1.98 1.41 3.41
CA THR A 38 0.65 1.41 4.04
C THR A 38 0.59 0.54 5.30
N VAL A 39 1.26 -0.62 5.29
CA VAL A 39 1.28 -1.56 6.42
C VAL A 39 2.35 -1.19 7.46
N PHE A 40 3.33 -0.40 7.06
CA PHE A 40 4.47 0.00 7.89
C PHE A 40 4.06 0.64 9.24
N PRO A 41 3.09 1.58 9.33
CA PRO A 41 2.68 2.17 10.61
C PRO A 41 2.12 1.13 11.60
N PHE A 42 1.39 0.14 11.10
CA PHE A 42 0.77 -0.91 11.92
C PHE A 42 1.81 -1.91 12.43
N THR A 43 2.68 -2.40 11.55
CA THR A 43 3.76 -3.31 11.96
C THR A 43 4.78 -2.63 12.86
N THR A 44 5.02 -1.34 12.70
CA THR A 44 5.87 -0.53 13.58
C THR A 44 5.23 -0.42 14.97
N ALA A 45 3.96 -0.05 15.08
CA ALA A 45 3.26 0.05 16.35
C ALA A 45 3.22 -1.29 17.10
N ALA A 46 2.91 -2.39 16.39
CA ALA A 46 2.96 -3.74 16.97
C ALA A 46 4.38 -4.11 17.45
N SER A 47 5.41 -3.74 16.70
CA SER A 47 6.80 -4.02 17.04
C SER A 47 7.29 -3.21 18.24
N GLU A 48 6.90 -1.95 18.36
CA GLU A 48 7.21 -1.09 19.50
C GLU A 48 6.53 -1.61 20.78
N ASN A 49 5.23 -1.96 20.69
CA ASN A 49 4.50 -2.54 21.82
C ASN A 49 5.11 -3.86 22.25
N PHE A 50 5.36 -4.76 21.31
CA PHE A 50 6.03 -6.05 21.54
C PHE A 50 7.38 -5.88 22.21
N GLY A 51 8.25 -5.00 21.70
CA GLY A 51 9.58 -4.75 22.28
C GLY A 51 9.53 -4.18 23.69
N SER A 52 8.47 -3.45 24.06
CA SER A 52 8.30 -2.86 25.39
C SER A 52 7.69 -3.82 26.41
N THR A 53 6.93 -4.83 25.97
CA THR A 53 6.14 -5.70 26.85
C THR A 53 6.65 -7.14 26.95
N SER A 54 7.29 -7.68 25.91
CA SER A 54 7.59 -9.12 25.79
C SER A 54 8.97 -9.54 26.35
N GLY A 55 9.90 -8.62 26.53
CA GLY A 55 11.30 -8.93 26.88
C GLY A 55 12.18 -9.37 25.70
N TYR A 56 11.62 -9.49 24.48
CA TYR A 56 12.38 -9.66 23.25
C TYR A 56 12.88 -8.31 22.72
N ARG A 57 13.82 -8.35 21.77
CA ARG A 57 14.24 -7.12 21.07
C ARG A 57 13.12 -6.60 20.17
N THR A 58 12.96 -5.29 20.13
CA THR A 58 12.06 -4.63 19.19
C THR A 58 12.41 -5.06 17.76
N PRO A 59 11.46 -5.58 16.98
CA PRO A 59 11.66 -5.88 15.57
C PRO A 59 12.11 -4.66 14.76
N VAL A 60 12.93 -4.89 13.74
CA VAL A 60 13.35 -3.86 12.79
C VAL A 60 12.35 -3.85 11.63
N VAL A 61 11.70 -2.73 11.40
CA VAL A 61 10.70 -2.55 10.34
C VAL A 61 11.24 -1.60 9.28
N GLU A 62 11.20 -2.02 8.01
CA GLU A 62 11.68 -1.24 6.85
C GLU A 62 10.56 -1.13 5.81
N SER A 63 10.25 0.10 5.37
CA SER A 63 9.33 0.33 4.25
C SER A 63 10.05 0.14 2.92
N THR A 64 9.62 -0.83 2.12
CA THR A 64 10.24 -1.20 0.83
C THR A 64 9.22 -1.29 -0.31
N GLY A 65 7.97 -0.92 -0.04
CA GLY A 65 6.82 -1.20 -0.91
C GLY A 65 6.41 -2.69 -0.90
N THR A 66 5.18 -3.00 -1.30
CA THR A 66 4.66 -4.38 -1.31
C THR A 66 5.50 -5.30 -2.19
N GLY A 67 5.73 -4.93 -3.46
CA GLY A 67 6.50 -5.74 -4.41
C GLY A 67 7.97 -5.90 -3.99
N GLY A 68 8.61 -4.82 -3.51
CA GLY A 68 9.96 -4.85 -2.97
C GLY A 68 10.08 -5.78 -1.77
N GLY A 69 9.13 -5.69 -0.84
CA GLY A 69 9.04 -6.55 0.34
C GLY A 69 8.86 -8.03 -0.02
N MET A 70 7.95 -8.33 -0.96
CA MET A 70 7.74 -9.69 -1.45
C MET A 70 9.00 -10.27 -2.10
N ASN A 71 9.68 -9.50 -2.94
CA ASN A 71 10.94 -9.93 -3.57
C ASN A 71 12.02 -10.25 -2.51
N LEU A 72 12.21 -9.38 -1.52
CA LEU A 72 13.17 -9.61 -0.43
C LEU A 72 12.79 -10.83 0.43
N PHE A 73 11.50 -10.95 0.75
CA PHE A 73 10.96 -12.06 1.53
C PHE A 73 11.11 -13.39 0.78
N CYS A 74 10.76 -13.44 -0.49
CA CYS A 74 10.83 -14.64 -1.32
C CYS A 74 12.25 -14.95 -1.84
N ALA A 75 13.28 -14.13 -1.53
CA ALA A 75 14.64 -14.35 -2.03
C ALA A 75 15.34 -15.58 -1.42
N GLY A 76 14.83 -16.14 -0.29
CA GLY A 76 15.35 -17.37 0.30
C GLY A 76 15.06 -17.53 1.78
N VAL A 77 15.58 -18.62 2.34
CA VAL A 77 15.54 -18.95 3.76
C VAL A 77 16.90 -18.63 4.39
N GLY A 78 16.90 -18.27 5.66
CA GLY A 78 18.10 -18.00 6.48
C GLY A 78 18.21 -16.54 6.91
N LEU A 79 19.10 -16.28 7.87
CA LEU A 79 19.12 -15.04 8.66
C LEU A 79 19.48 -13.75 7.89
N ARG A 80 19.88 -13.88 6.63
CA ARG A 80 20.11 -12.72 5.75
C ARG A 80 18.83 -12.19 5.11
N HIS A 81 17.78 -13.01 5.09
CA HIS A 81 16.48 -12.66 4.50
C HIS A 81 15.52 -12.19 5.60
N PRO A 82 14.50 -11.36 5.25
CA PRO A 82 13.45 -10.96 6.19
C PRO A 82 12.64 -12.16 6.68
N ASP A 83 12.08 -12.02 7.88
CA ASP A 83 11.23 -13.02 8.50
C ASP A 83 9.77 -12.83 8.13
N ILE A 84 9.40 -11.56 7.97
CA ILE A 84 8.03 -11.10 7.81
C ILE A 84 8.00 -10.05 6.71
N THR A 85 6.90 -10.02 5.93
CA THR A 85 6.61 -8.93 4.99
C THR A 85 5.18 -8.46 5.13
N GLY A 86 5.00 -7.12 5.18
CA GLY A 86 3.69 -6.47 5.11
C GLY A 86 3.30 -6.20 3.65
N ALA A 87 2.02 -6.33 3.33
CA ALA A 87 1.51 -6.10 1.98
C ALA A 87 0.15 -5.41 2.01
N SER A 88 -0.03 -4.42 1.15
CA SER A 88 -1.27 -3.69 0.97
C SER A 88 -2.24 -4.35 -0.03
N ARG A 89 -1.89 -5.50 -0.53
CA ARG A 89 -2.71 -6.43 -1.31
C ARG A 89 -2.33 -7.86 -0.98
N ARG A 90 -3.16 -8.80 -1.39
CA ARG A 90 -2.79 -10.22 -1.26
C ARG A 90 -1.56 -10.54 -2.13
N MET A 91 -0.76 -11.51 -1.68
CA MET A 91 0.37 -12.06 -2.45
C MET A 91 -0.12 -12.55 -3.82
N LEU A 92 0.62 -12.23 -4.88
CA LEU A 92 0.29 -12.71 -6.22
C LEU A 92 0.72 -14.18 -6.41
N PRO A 93 0.07 -14.94 -7.31
CA PRO A 93 0.49 -16.30 -7.66
C PRO A 93 1.97 -16.37 -8.10
N SER A 94 2.44 -15.41 -8.88
CA SER A 94 3.85 -15.31 -9.32
C SER A 94 4.84 -15.09 -8.17
N GLU A 95 4.44 -14.31 -7.15
CA GLU A 95 5.24 -14.08 -5.94
C GLU A 95 5.29 -15.35 -5.07
N PHE A 96 4.15 -16.04 -4.91
CA PHE A 96 4.11 -17.34 -4.21
C PHE A 96 5.02 -18.37 -4.90
N GLU A 97 4.95 -18.47 -6.23
CA GLU A 97 5.84 -19.35 -7.01
C GLU A 97 7.31 -18.97 -6.85
N LEU A 98 7.64 -17.67 -6.82
CA LEU A 98 9.00 -17.18 -6.56
C LEU A 98 9.49 -17.66 -5.20
N CYS A 99 8.67 -17.53 -4.16
CA CYS A 99 8.95 -18.03 -2.82
C CYS A 99 9.26 -19.53 -2.83
N GLN A 100 8.38 -20.33 -3.46
CA GLN A 100 8.55 -21.79 -3.55
C GLN A 100 9.85 -22.17 -4.27
N ARG A 101 10.14 -21.55 -5.42
CA ARG A 101 11.38 -21.78 -6.19
C ARG A 101 12.64 -21.50 -5.37
N ASN A 102 12.59 -20.52 -4.47
CA ASN A 102 13.73 -20.12 -3.62
C ASN A 102 13.73 -20.84 -2.25
N GLY A 103 12.90 -21.86 -2.07
CA GLY A 103 12.87 -22.69 -0.87
C GLY A 103 12.06 -22.10 0.29
N VAL A 104 11.37 -20.97 0.12
CA VAL A 104 10.41 -20.44 1.09
C VAL A 104 9.08 -21.16 0.89
N THR A 105 8.92 -22.31 1.54
CA THR A 105 7.84 -23.28 1.27
C THR A 105 6.76 -23.32 2.35
N SER A 106 6.95 -22.61 3.45
CA SER A 106 5.99 -22.55 4.55
C SER A 106 5.77 -21.09 4.97
N ILE A 107 4.66 -20.54 4.53
CA ILE A 107 4.29 -19.12 4.70
C ILE A 107 2.92 -19.07 5.37
N THR A 108 2.79 -18.34 6.47
CA THR A 108 1.50 -18.02 7.06
C THR A 108 1.04 -16.64 6.56
N GLU A 109 -0.18 -16.57 6.02
CA GLU A 109 -0.86 -15.33 5.65
C GLU A 109 -1.71 -14.85 6.84
N ILE A 110 -1.57 -13.60 7.21
CA ILE A 110 -2.32 -12.95 8.29
C ILE A 110 -3.05 -11.74 7.68
N PRO A 111 -4.34 -11.83 7.35
CA PRO A 111 -5.16 -10.66 7.08
C PRO A 111 -5.22 -9.78 8.34
N LEU A 112 -4.73 -8.55 8.23
CA LEU A 112 -4.56 -7.66 9.39
C LEU A 112 -5.83 -6.86 9.69
N GLY A 113 -6.47 -6.36 8.67
CA GLY A 113 -7.59 -5.44 8.69
C GLY A 113 -7.66 -4.70 7.37
N SER A 114 -8.53 -3.70 7.29
CA SER A 114 -8.70 -2.90 6.09
C SER A 114 -8.15 -1.49 6.28
N ASP A 115 -7.59 -0.93 5.21
CA ASP A 115 -7.29 0.48 5.06
C ASP A 115 -8.41 1.09 4.21
N GLY A 116 -9.07 2.12 4.73
CA GLY A 116 -10.10 2.89 4.02
C GLY A 116 -9.62 4.31 3.82
N ILE A 117 -9.47 4.74 2.56
CA ILE A 117 -9.16 6.12 2.22
C ILE A 117 -10.45 6.82 1.87
N VAL A 118 -10.74 7.91 2.54
CA VAL A 118 -11.99 8.64 2.38
C VAL A 118 -11.77 9.99 1.71
N VAL A 119 -12.79 10.42 0.98
CA VAL A 119 -12.93 11.81 0.54
C VAL A 119 -14.01 12.46 1.40
N ALA A 120 -13.71 13.64 1.93
CA ALA A 120 -14.66 14.37 2.74
C ALA A 120 -14.57 15.88 2.49
N ARG A 121 -15.62 16.62 2.89
CA ARG A 121 -15.69 18.07 2.86
C ARG A 121 -16.31 18.60 4.16
N ALA A 122 -16.45 19.91 4.29
CA ALA A 122 -17.08 20.52 5.47
C ALA A 122 -18.48 19.98 5.71
N GLY A 123 -18.86 19.79 6.97
CA GLY A 123 -20.21 19.41 7.36
C GLY A 123 -21.25 20.47 6.97
N GLY A 124 -22.43 20.01 6.54
CA GLY A 124 -23.52 20.89 6.08
C GLY A 124 -23.42 21.30 4.61
N THR A 125 -22.39 20.86 3.87
CA THR A 125 -22.31 21.01 2.42
C THR A 125 -23.19 19.95 1.74
N PRO A 126 -23.62 20.13 0.47
CA PRO A 126 -24.40 19.14 -0.26
C PRO A 126 -23.67 17.79 -0.39
N ASP A 127 -24.45 16.70 -0.44
CA ASP A 127 -23.90 15.39 -0.71
C ASP A 127 -23.38 15.33 -2.15
N ILE A 128 -22.23 14.68 -2.32
CA ILE A 128 -21.56 14.50 -3.62
C ILE A 128 -21.20 13.02 -3.77
N ASN A 129 -21.37 12.52 -5.00
CA ASN A 129 -20.85 11.24 -5.42
C ASN A 129 -19.78 11.47 -6.48
N PHE A 130 -18.64 10.82 -6.33
CA PHE A 130 -17.64 10.73 -7.41
C PHE A 130 -17.59 9.31 -7.99
N GLU A 131 -17.51 9.26 -9.31
CA GLU A 131 -16.94 8.09 -9.98
C GLU A 131 -15.40 8.18 -9.90
N ARG A 132 -14.71 7.05 -9.77
CA ARG A 132 -13.22 7.08 -9.74
C ARG A 132 -12.62 7.67 -11.01
N ARG A 133 -13.28 7.49 -12.16
CA ARG A 133 -12.92 8.16 -13.41
C ARG A 133 -12.87 9.68 -13.27
N GLU A 134 -13.80 10.28 -12.54
CA GLU A 134 -13.85 11.72 -12.31
C GLU A 134 -12.71 12.19 -11.41
N LEU A 135 -12.33 11.37 -10.43
CA LEU A 135 -11.14 11.64 -9.59
C LEU A 135 -9.86 11.64 -10.42
N TYR A 136 -9.70 10.67 -11.33
CA TYR A 136 -8.56 10.65 -12.25
C TYR A 136 -8.56 11.90 -13.16
N LEU A 137 -9.66 12.18 -13.85
CA LEU A 137 -9.76 13.32 -14.76
C LEU A 137 -9.58 14.68 -14.06
N GLY A 138 -9.97 14.80 -12.80
CA GLY A 138 -9.78 16.03 -12.02
C GLY A 138 -8.35 16.21 -11.50
N LEU A 139 -7.68 15.12 -11.14
CA LEU A 139 -6.48 15.19 -10.31
C LEU A 139 -5.20 14.67 -10.97
N ALA A 140 -5.27 13.92 -12.07
CA ALA A 140 -4.07 13.49 -12.80
C ALA A 140 -3.33 14.68 -13.42
N ALA A 141 -2.00 14.66 -13.38
CA ALA A 141 -1.16 15.73 -13.95
C ALA A 141 -1.35 15.87 -15.47
N THR A 142 -1.56 14.74 -16.14
CA THR A 142 -1.85 14.68 -17.57
C THR A 142 -3.03 13.75 -17.80
N ILE A 143 -3.83 14.07 -18.82
CA ILE A 143 -4.94 13.21 -19.27
C ILE A 143 -4.74 12.83 -20.74
N PRO A 144 -5.29 11.70 -21.20
CA PRO A 144 -5.27 11.39 -22.63
C PRO A 144 -6.05 12.44 -23.42
N MET A 145 -5.69 12.59 -24.69
CA MET A 145 -6.29 13.58 -25.58
C MET A 145 -7.80 13.36 -25.72
N PRO A 146 -8.66 14.33 -25.35
CA PRO A 146 -10.08 14.24 -25.62
C PRO A 146 -10.33 14.35 -27.14
N VAL A 147 -11.19 13.48 -27.66
CA VAL A 147 -11.52 13.41 -29.10
C VAL A 147 -13.04 13.38 -29.30
N ASP A 148 -13.47 13.87 -30.45
CA ASP A 148 -14.85 13.79 -30.89
C ASP A 148 -15.22 12.41 -31.49
N SER A 149 -16.41 12.28 -32.07
CA SER A 149 -16.89 11.03 -32.67
C SER A 149 -16.12 10.60 -33.92
N ASP A 150 -15.36 11.51 -34.54
CA ASP A 150 -14.53 11.25 -35.72
C ASP A 150 -13.05 10.95 -35.30
N GLY A 151 -12.74 11.03 -33.98
CA GLY A 151 -11.43 10.82 -33.43
C GLY A 151 -10.50 12.03 -33.52
N GLU A 152 -11.05 13.20 -33.86
CA GLU A 152 -10.27 14.43 -33.94
C GLU A 152 -10.21 15.12 -32.56
N PRO A 153 -9.06 15.77 -32.20
CA PRO A 153 -8.95 16.50 -30.96
C PRO A 153 -10.03 17.58 -30.78
N VAL A 154 -10.63 17.61 -29.58
CA VAL A 154 -11.67 18.59 -29.26
C VAL A 154 -11.02 19.88 -28.75
N PHE A 155 -11.43 21.01 -29.35
CA PHE A 155 -10.97 22.35 -28.99
C PHE A 155 -12.15 23.22 -28.55
N ASN A 156 -11.90 24.14 -27.64
CA ASN A 156 -12.88 25.19 -27.33
C ASN A 156 -13.00 26.22 -28.48
N SER A 157 -13.94 27.15 -28.34
CA SER A 157 -14.18 28.22 -29.36
C SER A 157 -12.96 29.10 -29.62
N ASP A 158 -11.99 29.12 -28.70
CA ASP A 158 -10.77 29.93 -28.80
C ASP A 158 -9.59 29.15 -29.40
N GLY A 159 -9.82 27.87 -29.77
CA GLY A 159 -8.82 26.99 -30.37
C GLY A 159 -7.84 26.41 -29.35
N GLU A 160 -8.16 26.46 -28.06
CA GLU A 160 -7.41 25.80 -27.00
C GLU A 160 -7.97 24.40 -26.79
N LEU A 161 -7.11 23.42 -26.47
CA LEU A 161 -7.56 22.10 -26.01
C LEU A 161 -8.38 22.30 -24.75
N LEU A 162 -9.57 21.68 -24.77
CA LEU A 162 -10.53 21.89 -23.70
C LEU A 162 -9.92 21.87 -22.31
N PRO A 163 -10.37 22.79 -21.48
CA PRO A 163 -11.54 22.60 -20.70
C PRO A 163 -12.65 23.47 -21.20
N SER A 164 -13.41 23.07 -22.15
CA SER A 164 -14.67 23.76 -22.33
C SER A 164 -15.74 22.96 -21.63
N ARG A 165 -16.70 23.67 -21.10
CA ARG A 165 -17.92 23.17 -20.49
C ARG A 165 -18.81 22.40 -21.47
N ASP A 166 -18.34 22.13 -22.67
CA ASP A 166 -19.04 21.35 -23.68
C ASP A 166 -18.49 19.93 -23.73
N PHE A 167 -18.63 19.19 -22.59
CA PHE A 167 -18.41 17.73 -22.55
C PHE A 167 -19.26 16.96 -23.57
N ASN A 168 -20.28 17.61 -24.15
CA ASN A 168 -21.10 17.03 -25.17
C ASN A 168 -20.33 16.73 -26.48
N ASP A 169 -19.18 17.38 -26.68
CA ASP A 169 -18.32 17.19 -27.84
C ASP A 169 -17.23 16.16 -27.64
N VAL A 170 -16.93 15.78 -26.39
CA VAL A 170 -15.96 14.73 -26.07
C VAL A 170 -16.65 13.37 -26.15
N ALA A 171 -16.40 12.64 -27.22
CA ALA A 171 -16.96 11.31 -27.42
C ALA A 171 -16.09 10.20 -26.79
N ALA A 172 -14.76 10.41 -26.76
CA ALA A 172 -13.79 9.46 -26.27
C ALA A 172 -12.46 10.13 -25.88
N TYR A 173 -11.49 9.31 -25.45
CA TYR A 173 -10.11 9.72 -25.19
C TYR A 173 -9.16 8.89 -26.06
N SER A 174 -8.13 9.53 -26.61
CA SER A 174 -7.03 8.87 -27.34
C SER A 174 -5.75 8.87 -26.50
N CYS A 175 -5.15 7.72 -26.32
CA CYS A 175 -3.86 7.54 -25.66
C CYS A 175 -2.66 7.71 -26.59
N ASP A 176 -2.85 8.12 -27.85
CA ASP A 176 -1.78 8.48 -28.78
C ASP A 176 -1.02 9.74 -28.33
N ALA A 177 -1.70 10.62 -27.58
CA ALA A 177 -1.13 11.80 -26.97
C ALA A 177 -1.70 12.07 -25.58
N PHE A 178 -0.89 12.66 -24.72
CA PHE A 178 -1.27 13.13 -23.40
C PHE A 178 -1.09 14.64 -23.32
N ILE A 179 -2.04 15.30 -22.69
CA ILE A 179 -2.02 16.77 -22.49
C ILE A 179 -1.93 17.10 -21.01
N PRO A 180 -1.32 18.24 -20.62
CA PRO A 180 -1.48 18.78 -19.28
C PRO A 180 -2.96 18.87 -18.94
N ASN A 181 -3.34 18.47 -17.73
CA ASN A 181 -4.75 18.45 -17.34
C ASN A 181 -5.34 19.88 -17.36
N PRO A 182 -6.35 20.14 -18.18
CA PRO A 182 -6.89 21.48 -18.35
C PRO A 182 -8.02 21.80 -17.36
N HIS A 183 -8.60 20.80 -16.68
CA HIS A 183 -9.80 20.98 -15.85
C HIS A 183 -9.51 21.87 -14.64
N SER A 184 -10.36 22.86 -14.41
CA SER A 184 -10.25 23.83 -13.32
C SER A 184 -11.40 23.74 -12.33
N LEU A 185 -12.56 23.30 -12.81
CA LEU A 185 -13.77 23.11 -12.03
C LEU A 185 -14.17 21.63 -12.08
N TRP A 186 -14.84 21.16 -11.05
CA TRP A 186 -15.39 19.80 -11.06
C TRP A 186 -16.45 19.63 -12.15
N SER A 187 -17.22 20.71 -12.48
CA SER A 187 -18.12 20.71 -13.63
C SER A 187 -17.42 20.64 -15.00
N ASP A 188 -16.10 20.84 -15.06
CA ASP A 188 -15.32 20.60 -16.29
C ASP A 188 -15.07 19.09 -16.51
N VAL A 189 -15.19 18.30 -15.45
CA VAL A 189 -14.98 16.84 -15.46
C VAL A 189 -16.29 16.10 -15.72
N SER A 190 -17.38 16.56 -15.09
CA SER A 190 -18.71 15.94 -15.20
C SER A 190 -19.81 16.97 -14.95
N ASN A 191 -20.89 16.91 -15.73
CA ASN A 191 -22.07 17.78 -15.56
C ASN A 191 -22.84 17.50 -14.25
N ASP A 192 -22.62 16.34 -13.63
CA ASP A 192 -23.25 15.94 -12.37
C ASP A 192 -22.51 16.52 -11.16
N LEU A 193 -21.32 17.08 -11.37
CA LEU A 193 -20.49 17.67 -10.33
C LEU A 193 -20.69 19.20 -10.23
N PRO A 194 -20.44 19.79 -9.04
CA PRO A 194 -20.63 21.21 -8.83
C PRO A 194 -19.62 22.05 -9.63
N ALA A 195 -19.99 23.31 -9.92
CA ALA A 195 -19.09 24.27 -10.56
C ALA A 195 -18.08 24.89 -9.56
N ASP A 196 -17.61 24.09 -8.60
CA ASP A 196 -16.60 24.45 -7.64
C ASP A 196 -15.20 24.22 -8.24
N ARG A 197 -14.21 25.00 -7.82
CA ARG A 197 -12.81 24.77 -8.20
C ARG A 197 -12.37 23.38 -7.72
N ILE A 198 -11.56 22.71 -8.53
CA ILE A 198 -10.88 21.50 -8.10
C ILE A 198 -9.83 21.90 -7.07
N GLU A 199 -10.10 21.54 -5.80
CA GLU A 199 -9.21 21.80 -4.67
C GLU A 199 -9.30 20.62 -3.71
N VAL A 200 -8.28 19.78 -3.70
CA VAL A 200 -8.20 18.57 -2.89
C VAL A 200 -6.93 18.59 -2.06
N LEU A 201 -7.09 18.59 -0.74
CA LEU A 201 -5.99 18.49 0.20
C LEU A 201 -5.75 17.02 0.53
N GLY A 202 -4.53 16.57 0.46
CA GLY A 202 -4.17 15.21 0.77
C GLY A 202 -2.75 15.04 1.28
N PRO A 203 -2.36 13.81 1.64
CA PRO A 203 -1.04 13.51 2.15
C PRO A 203 0.05 13.65 1.07
N PRO A 204 1.31 13.91 1.48
CA PRO A 204 2.43 14.09 0.59
C PRO A 204 2.89 12.77 -0.06
N PRO A 205 3.80 12.82 -1.07
CA PRO A 205 4.31 11.61 -1.74
C PRO A 205 5.01 10.59 -0.85
N THR A 206 5.39 10.97 0.37
CA THR A 206 6.02 10.07 1.36
C THR A 206 5.02 9.23 2.15
N SER A 207 3.71 9.50 2.02
CA SER A 207 2.65 8.90 2.80
C SER A 207 2.12 7.61 2.16
N GLY A 208 1.98 6.55 2.96
CA GLY A 208 1.29 5.32 2.54
C GLY A 208 -0.20 5.54 2.20
N THR A 209 -0.85 6.53 2.80
CA THR A 209 -2.21 6.96 2.45
C THR A 209 -2.27 7.54 1.04
N ARG A 210 -1.24 8.30 0.63
CA ARG A 210 -1.10 8.79 -0.75
C ARG A 210 -0.95 7.63 -1.73
N ASP A 211 -0.12 6.63 -1.41
CA ASP A 211 0.05 5.44 -2.24
C ASP A 211 -1.28 4.71 -2.41
N SER A 212 -2.02 4.49 -1.30
CA SER A 212 -3.35 3.87 -1.32
C SER A 212 -4.35 4.67 -2.15
N TRP A 213 -4.34 6.00 -2.03
CA TRP A 213 -5.19 6.88 -2.83
C TRP A 213 -4.95 6.70 -4.34
N ILE A 214 -3.69 6.65 -4.76
CA ILE A 214 -3.32 6.43 -6.15
C ILE A 214 -3.75 5.04 -6.61
N GLU A 215 -3.40 4.00 -5.87
CA GLU A 215 -3.65 2.59 -6.25
C GLU A 215 -5.14 2.20 -6.23
N LEU A 216 -5.97 2.80 -5.35
CA LEU A 216 -7.38 2.42 -5.18
C LEU A 216 -8.35 3.43 -5.80
N GLY A 217 -7.98 4.69 -5.86
CA GLY A 217 -8.82 5.77 -6.38
C GLY A 217 -8.45 6.16 -7.80
N ILE A 218 -7.22 6.60 -8.00
CA ILE A 218 -6.81 7.27 -9.26
C ILE A 218 -6.55 6.26 -10.38
N GLN A 219 -5.75 5.22 -10.15
CA GLN A 219 -5.44 4.22 -11.17
C GLN A 219 -6.66 3.39 -11.63
N PRO A 220 -7.55 2.92 -10.72
CA PRO A 220 -8.79 2.28 -11.15
C PRO A 220 -9.72 3.24 -11.91
N GLY A 221 -9.72 4.53 -11.54
CA GLY A 221 -10.43 5.56 -12.31
C GLY A 221 -9.87 5.76 -13.72
N ALA A 222 -8.55 5.71 -13.87
CA ALA A 222 -7.91 5.73 -15.18
C ALA A 222 -8.34 4.53 -16.06
N ARG A 223 -8.41 3.33 -15.48
CA ARG A 223 -8.88 2.12 -16.19
C ARG A 223 -10.32 2.18 -16.66
N GLN A 224 -11.15 3.08 -16.13
CA GLN A 224 -12.49 3.32 -16.66
C GLN A 224 -12.49 4.11 -17.99
N ILE A 225 -11.31 4.51 -18.49
CA ILE A 225 -11.11 5.12 -19.80
C ILE A 225 -10.53 4.05 -20.72
N GLU A 226 -11.26 3.68 -21.78
CA GLU A 226 -10.98 2.53 -22.64
C GLU A 226 -9.53 2.46 -23.14
N CYS A 227 -8.96 3.59 -23.61
CA CYS A 227 -7.58 3.59 -24.10
C CYS A 227 -6.54 3.41 -22.99
N LEU A 228 -6.83 3.85 -21.74
CA LEU A 228 -5.96 3.65 -20.59
C LEU A 228 -6.05 2.22 -20.05
N ASP A 229 -7.23 1.61 -20.12
CA ASP A 229 -7.40 0.19 -19.77
C ASP A 229 -6.56 -0.69 -20.71
N ALA A 230 -6.68 -0.47 -22.03
CA ALA A 230 -5.86 -1.14 -23.03
C ALA A 230 -4.34 -0.86 -22.81
N LEU A 231 -3.96 0.36 -22.42
CA LEU A 231 -2.57 0.70 -22.10
C LEU A 231 -2.07 -0.07 -20.87
N SER A 232 -2.91 -0.24 -19.84
CA SER A 232 -2.55 -0.98 -18.62
C SER A 232 -2.22 -2.45 -18.89
N GLU A 233 -2.80 -3.04 -19.94
CA GLU A 233 -2.52 -4.41 -20.36
C GLU A 233 -1.30 -4.53 -21.30
N SER A 234 -1.05 -3.50 -22.11
CA SER A 234 -0.01 -3.52 -23.16
C SER A 234 1.31 -2.91 -22.73
N ASP A 235 1.33 -1.93 -21.85
CA ASP A 235 2.51 -1.21 -21.35
C ASP A 235 2.23 -0.68 -19.92
N GLU A 236 2.40 -1.55 -18.93
CA GLU A 236 2.15 -1.26 -17.52
C GLU A 236 3.01 -0.08 -17.01
N ASP A 237 4.29 -0.03 -17.40
CA ASP A 237 5.20 1.06 -16.99
C ASP A 237 4.69 2.42 -17.48
N ARG A 238 4.19 2.48 -18.70
CA ARG A 238 3.63 3.70 -19.27
C ARG A 238 2.29 4.07 -18.63
N PHE A 239 1.44 3.08 -18.37
CA PHE A 239 0.19 3.29 -17.64
C PHE A 239 0.46 3.87 -16.25
N ASP A 240 1.41 3.30 -15.51
CA ASP A 240 1.78 3.78 -14.17
C ASP A 240 2.31 5.22 -14.22
N GLU A 241 3.14 5.55 -15.21
CA GLU A 241 3.65 6.92 -15.37
C GLU A 241 2.53 7.95 -15.52
N VAL A 242 1.50 7.66 -16.32
CA VAL A 242 0.43 8.63 -16.65
C VAL A 242 -0.73 8.60 -15.64
N SER A 243 -0.89 7.52 -14.88
CA SER A 243 -2.00 7.33 -13.95
C SER A 243 -1.63 7.60 -12.47
N SER A 244 -0.34 7.64 -12.11
CA SER A 244 0.07 7.84 -10.72
C SER A 244 0.47 9.28 -10.37
N ARG A 245 0.71 10.14 -11.38
CA ARG A 245 1.14 11.52 -11.12
C ARG A 245 -0.06 12.44 -10.91
N LEU A 246 -0.15 13.01 -9.71
CA LEU A 246 -1.13 14.04 -9.41
C LEU A 246 -0.63 15.44 -9.80
N ARG A 247 -1.57 16.36 -9.96
CA ARG A 247 -1.33 17.76 -10.33
C ARG A 247 -0.57 18.50 -9.26
N GLU A 248 0.37 19.32 -9.67
CA GLU A 248 1.16 20.24 -8.81
C GLU A 248 0.83 21.72 -9.07
N ASP A 249 -0.14 21.99 -9.95
CA ASP A 249 -0.54 23.33 -10.38
C ASP A 249 -1.73 23.91 -9.57
N GLY A 250 -2.11 23.26 -8.47
CA GLY A 250 -3.07 23.76 -7.48
C GLY A 250 -4.24 22.84 -7.13
N PRO A 251 -4.83 22.04 -8.03
CA PRO A 251 -5.94 21.15 -7.72
C PRO A 251 -5.66 20.08 -6.67
N TRP A 252 -4.44 19.55 -6.63
CA TRP A 252 -3.97 18.75 -5.51
C TRP A 252 -3.00 19.56 -4.64
N ILE A 253 -3.21 19.51 -3.31
CA ILE A 253 -2.43 20.26 -2.32
C ILE A 253 -1.84 19.28 -1.31
N ASP A 254 -0.52 19.11 -1.32
CA ASP A 254 0.18 18.33 -0.31
C ASP A 254 0.11 19.04 1.05
N SER A 255 -0.57 18.43 2.02
CA SER A 255 -0.90 19.04 3.32
C SER A 255 -0.10 18.47 4.49
N GLY A 256 0.98 17.71 4.20
CA GLY A 256 1.82 17.06 5.20
C GLY A 256 1.25 15.73 5.71
N GLU A 257 2.02 15.06 6.56
CA GLU A 257 1.71 13.72 7.08
C GLU A 257 0.61 13.70 8.16
N ASN A 258 0.17 14.86 8.64
CA ASN A 258 -0.80 14.96 9.71
C ASN A 258 -2.20 15.27 9.17
N ASP A 259 -3.02 14.25 9.05
CA ASP A 259 -4.38 14.33 8.51
C ASP A 259 -5.28 15.31 9.30
N ASN A 260 -4.98 15.62 10.57
CA ASN A 260 -5.68 16.66 11.31
C ASN A 260 -5.55 18.05 10.66
N VAL A 261 -4.44 18.33 9.97
CA VAL A 261 -4.26 19.59 9.23
C VAL A 261 -5.22 19.65 8.06
N ILE A 262 -5.39 18.54 7.34
CA ILE A 262 -6.36 18.41 6.25
C ILE A 262 -7.77 18.68 6.79
N VAL A 263 -8.17 17.94 7.83
CA VAL A 263 -9.48 18.08 8.48
C VAL A 263 -9.74 19.51 8.91
N GLN A 264 -8.80 20.14 9.62
CA GLN A 264 -8.95 21.53 10.08
C GLN A 264 -9.09 22.54 8.96
N THR A 265 -8.43 22.28 7.82
CA THR A 265 -8.50 23.16 6.65
C THR A 265 -9.84 23.04 5.97
N ILE A 266 -10.29 21.80 5.65
CA ILE A 266 -11.54 21.60 4.91
C ILE A 266 -12.78 22.01 5.71
N VAL A 267 -12.83 21.85 7.04
CA VAL A 267 -13.97 22.29 7.83
C VAL A 267 -14.20 23.82 7.79
N ASN A 268 -13.24 24.59 7.30
CA ASN A 268 -13.35 26.05 7.13
C ASN A 268 -13.48 26.44 5.64
N SER A 269 -13.67 25.49 4.73
CA SER A 269 -13.86 25.71 3.31
C SER A 269 -15.20 25.13 2.85
N ASP A 270 -15.95 25.91 2.07
CA ASP A 270 -17.23 25.43 1.52
C ASP A 270 -17.06 24.55 0.27
N THR A 271 -15.86 24.53 -0.34
CA THR A 271 -15.60 23.94 -1.67
C THR A 271 -14.48 22.91 -1.68
N ALA A 272 -13.53 22.99 -0.75
CA ALA A 272 -12.38 22.09 -0.73
C ALA A 272 -12.76 20.68 -0.23
N PHE A 273 -12.06 19.69 -0.79
CA PHE A 273 -12.12 18.29 -0.36
C PHE A 273 -10.85 17.91 0.37
N GLY A 274 -10.94 16.92 1.25
CA GLY A 274 -9.79 16.30 1.91
C GLY A 274 -9.75 14.81 1.64
N VAL A 275 -8.54 14.28 1.46
CA VAL A 275 -8.26 12.85 1.32
C VAL A 275 -7.43 12.41 2.51
N PHE A 276 -7.90 11.43 3.28
CA PHE A 276 -7.25 10.94 4.50
C PHE A 276 -7.83 9.59 4.92
N GLY A 277 -7.25 8.97 5.97
CA GLY A 277 -7.72 7.69 6.50
C GLY A 277 -9.09 7.78 7.18
N TYR A 278 -9.89 6.72 7.08
CA TYR A 278 -11.25 6.63 7.63
C TYR A 278 -11.37 7.01 9.10
N SER A 279 -10.38 6.67 9.93
CA SER A 279 -10.40 6.99 11.37
C SER A 279 -10.56 8.49 11.67
N TYR A 280 -10.02 9.35 10.79
CA TYR A 280 -10.18 10.80 10.92
C TYR A 280 -11.58 11.28 10.54
N LEU A 281 -12.23 10.63 9.58
CA LEU A 281 -13.65 10.89 9.28
C LEU A 281 -14.52 10.51 10.48
N GLU A 282 -14.34 9.32 11.03
CA GLU A 282 -15.08 8.82 12.18
C GLU A 282 -14.95 9.76 13.39
N GLN A 283 -13.73 10.16 13.76
CA GLN A 283 -13.46 11.08 14.86
C GLN A 283 -14.03 12.48 14.65
N ASN A 284 -14.32 12.88 13.41
CA ASN A 284 -14.81 14.20 13.03
C ASN A 284 -16.18 14.17 12.35
N SER A 285 -16.96 13.09 12.48
CA SER A 285 -18.25 12.86 11.82
C SER A 285 -19.29 13.97 12.02
N GLY A 286 -19.24 14.72 13.14
CA GLY A 286 -20.10 15.88 13.38
C GLY A 286 -19.70 17.17 12.66
N ARG A 287 -18.54 17.21 12.00
CA ARG A 287 -17.94 18.39 11.34
C ARG A 287 -17.65 18.19 9.87
N LEU A 288 -17.63 16.94 9.42
CA LEU A 288 -17.34 16.54 8.06
C LEU A 288 -18.57 15.92 7.42
N ASN A 289 -18.64 16.06 6.09
CA ASN A 289 -19.58 15.33 5.23
C ASN A 289 -18.76 14.39 4.36
N ALA A 290 -19.03 13.09 4.47
CA ALA A 290 -18.38 12.07 3.65
C ALA A 290 -18.89 12.15 2.21
N VAL A 291 -17.98 11.94 1.27
CA VAL A 291 -18.29 11.83 -0.16
C VAL A 291 -18.49 10.35 -0.50
N THR A 292 -19.53 10.03 -1.24
CA THR A 292 -19.72 8.67 -1.77
C THR A 292 -18.84 8.46 -3.00
N ILE A 293 -18.34 7.25 -3.15
CA ILE A 293 -17.57 6.83 -4.32
C ILE A 293 -18.34 5.71 -5.01
N GLU A 294 -18.68 5.93 -6.27
CA GLU A 294 -19.47 4.96 -7.07
C GLU A 294 -20.78 4.56 -6.34
N GLY A 295 -21.40 5.54 -5.66
CA GLY A 295 -22.64 5.37 -4.92
C GLY A 295 -22.50 4.73 -3.54
N ILE A 296 -21.29 4.40 -3.08
CA ILE A 296 -21.03 3.74 -1.79
C ILE A 296 -20.43 4.73 -0.81
N ALA A 297 -21.04 4.87 0.38
CA ALA A 297 -20.51 5.69 1.46
C ALA A 297 -19.36 4.98 2.19
N PRO A 298 -18.39 5.72 2.76
CA PRO A 298 -17.32 5.12 3.56
C PRO A 298 -17.82 4.77 4.98
N GLU A 299 -18.71 3.80 5.07
CA GLU A 299 -19.17 3.26 6.34
C GLU A 299 -18.22 2.18 6.86
N TYR A 300 -18.15 2.02 8.19
CA TYR A 300 -17.24 1.04 8.81
C TYR A 300 -17.41 -0.37 8.26
N ASP A 301 -18.65 -0.83 8.14
CA ASP A 301 -18.96 -2.18 7.67
C ASP A 301 -18.56 -2.34 6.19
N ASP A 302 -18.86 -1.35 5.33
CA ASP A 302 -18.49 -1.38 3.90
C ASP A 302 -16.98 -1.39 3.68
N ILE A 303 -16.21 -0.68 4.53
CA ILE A 303 -14.74 -0.70 4.50
C ILE A 303 -14.21 -2.04 5.04
N SER A 304 -14.76 -2.51 6.16
CA SER A 304 -14.35 -3.76 6.81
C SER A 304 -14.58 -4.99 5.92
N GLU A 305 -15.65 -4.97 5.13
CA GLU A 305 -16.04 -6.02 4.20
C GLU A 305 -15.43 -5.85 2.81
N GLY A 306 -14.75 -4.72 2.54
CA GLY A 306 -14.12 -4.42 1.25
C GLY A 306 -15.12 -4.04 0.15
N VAL A 307 -16.32 -3.57 0.53
CA VAL A 307 -17.38 -3.09 -0.40
C VAL A 307 -17.08 -1.65 -0.84
N TYR A 308 -16.55 -0.82 0.06
CA TYR A 308 -16.19 0.56 -0.28
C TYR A 308 -15.03 0.59 -1.30
N PRO A 309 -15.16 1.31 -2.44
CA PRO A 309 -14.23 1.19 -3.57
C PRO A 309 -12.79 1.60 -3.26
N ILE A 310 -12.57 2.48 -2.28
CA ILE A 310 -11.24 2.94 -1.88
C ILE A 310 -10.88 2.34 -0.53
N ALA A 311 -11.09 1.02 -0.40
CA ALA A 311 -10.69 0.21 0.73
C ALA A 311 -10.03 -1.08 0.27
N ARG A 312 -9.11 -1.59 1.06
CA ARG A 312 -8.46 -2.87 0.81
C ARG A 312 -8.03 -3.56 2.08
N THR A 313 -8.06 -4.87 2.07
CA THR A 313 -7.48 -5.68 3.14
C THR A 313 -5.96 -5.63 3.06
N MET A 314 -5.33 -5.41 4.19
CA MET A 314 -3.88 -5.48 4.38
C MET A 314 -3.49 -6.85 4.91
N PHE A 315 -2.28 -7.28 4.58
CA PHE A 315 -1.77 -8.61 4.93
C PHE A 315 -0.38 -8.52 5.55
N VAL A 316 -0.09 -9.49 6.39
CA VAL A 316 1.25 -9.79 6.89
C VAL A 316 1.56 -11.24 6.57
N TYR A 317 2.72 -11.51 5.97
CA TYR A 317 3.19 -12.84 5.63
C TYR A 317 4.38 -13.22 6.50
N VAL A 318 4.33 -14.39 7.13
CA VAL A 318 5.36 -14.89 8.04
C VAL A 318 6.05 -16.11 7.45
N LYS A 319 7.37 -16.10 7.45
CA LYS A 319 8.20 -17.24 7.04
C LYS A 319 8.35 -18.23 8.19
N ASN A 320 7.54 -19.29 8.21
CA ASN A 320 7.50 -20.26 9.31
C ASN A 320 8.85 -20.96 9.56
N GLN A 321 9.65 -21.12 8.50
CA GLN A 321 10.98 -21.73 8.59
C GLN A 321 11.98 -20.91 9.44
N HIS A 322 11.69 -19.63 9.70
CA HIS A 322 12.50 -18.77 10.56
C HIS A 322 12.11 -18.82 12.03
N VAL A 323 10.92 -19.29 12.39
CA VAL A 323 10.40 -19.27 13.78
C VAL A 323 11.33 -19.97 14.77
N ALA A 324 11.97 -21.09 14.36
CA ALA A 324 12.93 -21.80 15.21
C ALA A 324 14.31 -21.15 15.31
N ALA A 325 14.66 -20.25 14.37
CA ALA A 325 15.97 -19.65 14.24
C ALA A 325 16.03 -18.19 14.75
N VAL A 326 14.89 -17.50 14.75
CA VAL A 326 14.76 -16.11 15.19
C VAL A 326 13.78 -16.05 16.36
N PRO A 327 14.27 -15.71 17.58
CA PRO A 327 13.42 -15.69 18.77
C PRO A 327 12.35 -14.59 18.68
N GLY A 328 11.15 -14.88 19.19
CA GLY A 328 10.07 -13.92 19.35
C GLY A 328 9.09 -13.83 18.18
N ILE A 329 9.29 -14.56 17.06
CA ILE A 329 8.36 -14.50 15.92
C ILE A 329 6.97 -15.03 16.32
N ALA A 330 6.89 -16.11 17.07
CA ALA A 330 5.59 -16.67 17.49
C ALA A 330 4.87 -15.69 18.43
N GLU A 331 5.57 -15.14 19.38
CA GLU A 331 5.05 -14.19 20.36
C GLU A 331 4.68 -12.85 19.69
N TRP A 332 5.39 -12.44 18.64
CA TRP A 332 5.03 -11.25 17.85
C TRP A 332 3.73 -11.47 17.04
N ILE A 333 3.50 -12.69 16.53
CA ILE A 333 2.23 -13.05 15.89
C ILE A 333 1.08 -12.98 16.91
N GLU A 334 1.30 -13.50 18.14
CA GLU A 334 0.31 -13.42 19.21
C GLU A 334 -0.02 -11.98 19.56
N GLU A 335 1.00 -11.12 19.68
CA GLU A 335 0.83 -9.68 19.92
C GLU A 335 0.02 -9.03 18.78
N LEU A 336 0.45 -9.18 17.52
CA LEU A 336 -0.19 -8.58 16.37
C LEU A 336 -1.66 -8.98 16.24
N THR A 337 -1.99 -10.24 16.54
CA THR A 337 -3.34 -10.80 16.41
C THR A 337 -4.14 -10.79 17.72
N SER A 338 -3.64 -10.08 18.74
CA SER A 338 -4.39 -9.86 19.98
C SER A 338 -5.55 -8.90 19.76
N GLU A 339 -6.62 -9.03 20.55
CA GLU A 339 -7.75 -8.08 20.46
C GLU A 339 -7.34 -6.66 20.85
N ASP A 340 -6.35 -6.52 21.74
CA ASP A 340 -5.77 -5.24 22.15
C ASP A 340 -4.94 -4.59 21.03
N ALA A 341 -4.49 -5.35 20.03
CA ALA A 341 -3.80 -4.83 18.85
C ALA A 341 -4.77 -4.58 17.70
N PHE A 342 -5.30 -5.65 17.06
CA PHE A 342 -6.04 -5.55 15.81
C PHE A 342 -7.57 -5.57 15.94
N GLY A 343 -8.08 -5.53 17.18
CA GLY A 343 -9.52 -5.38 17.45
C GLY A 343 -10.01 -3.96 17.13
N PRO A 344 -11.34 -3.74 17.10
CA PRO A 344 -11.94 -2.44 16.73
C PRO A 344 -11.61 -1.32 17.73
N PHE A 345 -11.19 -1.66 18.94
CA PHE A 345 -10.71 -0.74 19.97
C PHE A 345 -9.24 -0.99 20.33
N GLY A 346 -8.53 -1.72 19.50
CA GLY A 346 -7.11 -1.98 19.66
C GLY A 346 -6.24 -0.78 19.26
N TYR A 347 -4.99 -0.77 19.71
CA TYR A 347 -4.09 0.36 19.44
C TYR A 347 -3.75 0.53 17.94
N LEU A 348 -4.02 -0.47 17.10
CA LEU A 348 -3.87 -0.31 15.64
C LEU A 348 -5.04 0.47 15.02
N ALA A 349 -6.23 0.43 15.65
CA ALA A 349 -7.35 1.28 15.24
C ALA A 349 -7.02 2.77 15.44
N ASP A 350 -6.27 3.13 16.49
CA ASP A 350 -5.76 4.50 16.69
C ASP A 350 -4.81 4.97 15.57
N ARG A 351 -4.29 4.02 14.76
CA ARG A 351 -3.45 4.28 13.60
C ARG A 351 -4.22 4.22 12.27
N GLY A 352 -5.54 4.04 12.34
CA GLY A 352 -6.41 4.00 11.16
C GLY A 352 -6.79 2.61 10.66
N LEU A 353 -6.41 1.52 11.37
CA LEU A 353 -6.84 0.19 10.99
C LEU A 353 -8.35 0.04 11.18
N VAL A 354 -9.06 -0.32 10.12
CA VAL A 354 -10.44 -0.80 10.21
C VAL A 354 -10.38 -2.31 10.47
N ALA A 355 -10.84 -2.73 11.65
CA ALA A 355 -10.74 -4.12 12.04
C ALA A 355 -11.64 -5.02 11.19
N LEU A 356 -11.17 -6.23 10.92
CA LEU A 356 -12.00 -7.27 10.30
C LEU A 356 -13.23 -7.60 11.17
N PRO A 357 -14.31 -8.15 10.61
CA PRO A 357 -15.43 -8.66 11.40
C PRO A 357 -14.99 -9.67 12.48
N GLU A 358 -15.65 -9.67 13.63
CA GLU A 358 -15.23 -10.46 14.81
C GLU A 358 -14.98 -11.94 14.50
N ALA A 359 -15.90 -12.56 13.76
CA ALA A 359 -15.77 -13.98 13.38
C ALA A 359 -14.48 -14.23 12.57
N ARG A 360 -14.15 -13.29 11.65
CA ARG A 360 -12.94 -13.38 10.83
C ARG A 360 -11.68 -13.14 11.66
N ARG A 361 -11.70 -12.18 12.60
CA ARG A 361 -10.56 -11.94 13.51
C ARG A 361 -10.24 -13.19 14.35
N ASN A 362 -11.27 -13.87 14.87
CA ASN A 362 -11.09 -15.08 15.66
C ASN A 362 -10.46 -16.22 14.82
N GLU A 363 -10.92 -16.41 13.59
CA GLU A 363 -10.35 -17.37 12.65
C GLU A 363 -8.89 -17.02 12.30
N VAL A 364 -8.61 -15.75 11.97
CA VAL A 364 -7.25 -15.26 11.67
C VAL A 364 -6.33 -15.50 12.85
N ARG A 365 -6.76 -15.19 14.07
CA ARG A 365 -5.98 -15.41 15.29
C ARG A 365 -5.60 -16.88 15.46
N GLU A 366 -6.58 -17.79 15.35
CA GLU A 366 -6.35 -19.23 15.47
C GLU A 366 -5.37 -19.73 14.40
N GLN A 367 -5.64 -19.44 13.12
CA GLN A 367 -4.79 -19.86 12.00
C GLN A 367 -3.37 -19.31 12.09
N SER A 368 -3.22 -18.06 12.55
CA SER A 368 -1.92 -17.39 12.67
C SER A 368 -1.08 -17.93 13.81
N GLN A 369 -1.69 -18.20 14.97
CA GLN A 369 -1.00 -18.78 16.12
C GLN A 369 -0.59 -20.24 15.86
N GLU A 370 -1.41 -21.00 15.15
CA GLU A 370 -1.07 -22.34 14.67
C GLU A 370 -0.08 -22.32 13.50
N ARG A 371 0.15 -21.14 12.91
CA ARG A 371 1.01 -20.92 11.73
C ARG A 371 0.61 -21.82 10.55
N VAL A 372 -0.69 -21.87 10.27
CA VAL A 372 -1.23 -22.65 9.14
C VAL A 372 -0.59 -22.19 7.84
N PRO A 373 0.11 -23.05 7.10
CA PRO A 373 0.76 -22.63 5.86
C PRO A 373 -0.25 -22.44 4.74
N MET A 374 0.01 -21.40 3.91
CA MET A 374 -0.69 -21.25 2.63
C MET A 374 -0.42 -22.47 1.73
N THR A 375 -1.47 -22.94 1.05
CA THR A 375 -1.39 -24.03 0.07
C THR A 375 -1.33 -23.52 -1.38
N GLY A 376 -1.55 -22.22 -1.58
CA GLY A 376 -1.57 -21.52 -2.85
C GLY A 376 -2.14 -20.13 -2.68
N VAL A 377 -2.25 -19.40 -3.77
CA VAL A 377 -2.97 -18.12 -3.84
C VAL A 377 -4.11 -18.33 -4.82
N GLU A 378 -5.35 -18.19 -4.36
CA GLU A 378 -6.52 -18.24 -5.25
C GLU A 378 -6.51 -16.99 -6.15
N PRO A 379 -6.80 -17.14 -7.46
CA PRO A 379 -6.99 -15.99 -8.33
C PRO A 379 -8.16 -15.13 -7.80
N HIS A 380 -8.00 -13.83 -7.88
CA HIS A 380 -9.05 -12.86 -7.56
C HIS A 380 -10.13 -12.83 -8.64
#